data_aa33436f3b744f06d999fcd34849995f
#
_entry.id   aa33436f3b744f06d999fcd34849995f
#
_cell.length_a   1.000
_cell.length_b   1.000
_cell.length_c   1.000
_cell.angle_alpha   90.00
_cell.angle_beta   90.00
_cell.angle_gamma   90.00
#
_symmetry.space_group_name_H-M   'P 1'
#
loop_
_entity.id
_entity.type
_entity.pdbx_description
1 polymer ?
#
loop_
_entity_poly.entity_id
_entity_poly.type
_entity_poly.pdbx_seq_one_letter_code
_entity_poly.pdbx_strand_id
1 'polypeptide(L)'
;IAARTEVDWIVPISLGDSHRQFRVMGTTPAFFDHYKYRSGKSLAMRDGAIISDLFDAVIGADVATTLGYNIGDPIVIAHGLASFIEHKDQPFRVSGILEKTGTPVDRTVIVSVQAIEAIHVDWKTGVQRPGQATPADVIRQMELEPQAITAALVGVKSRLRVFGLQRSINEYTQEPLLAILPGVALQELWQIVGIAE
;
A
#
# COMPACT_ATOMS: atom_id res chain seq x y z
N ILE A 1 13.36 0.74 13.52
CA ILE A 1 14.01 0.06 12.35
C ILE A 1 14.67 1.10 11.45
N ALA A 2 13.98 2.18 11.08
CA ALA A 2 14.51 3.23 10.18
C ALA A 2 15.86 3.82 10.61
N ALA A 3 16.10 3.98 11.91
CA ALA A 3 17.36 4.53 12.43
C ALA A 3 18.56 3.56 12.40
N ARG A 4 18.39 2.34 11.91
CA ARG A 4 19.48 1.36 11.83
C ARG A 4 20.41 1.65 10.68
N THR A 5 21.71 1.54 10.93
CA THR A 5 22.76 1.86 9.95
C THR A 5 22.77 0.93 8.73
N GLU A 6 22.23 -0.28 8.85
CA GLU A 6 22.10 -1.29 7.80
C GLU A 6 20.98 -0.98 6.81
N VAL A 7 19.98 -0.22 7.24
CA VAL A 7 18.81 0.13 6.44
C VAL A 7 19.17 1.24 5.46
N ASP A 8 18.77 1.07 4.22
CA ASP A 8 18.92 2.06 3.15
C ASP A 8 17.63 2.87 2.97
N TRP A 9 16.51 2.18 2.84
CA TRP A 9 15.19 2.78 2.70
C TRP A 9 14.10 1.91 3.34
N ILE A 10 12.99 2.54 3.68
CA ILE A 10 11.77 1.86 4.13
C ILE A 10 10.58 2.42 3.35
N VAL A 11 9.75 1.52 2.85
CA VAL A 11 8.48 1.86 2.21
C VAL A 11 7.36 1.23 3.02
N PRO A 12 6.54 2.02 3.72
CA PRO A 12 5.41 1.52 4.47
C PRO A 12 4.31 1.00 3.54
N ILE A 13 3.57 0.00 4.03
CA ILE A 13 2.40 -0.58 3.36
C ILE A 13 1.28 -0.69 4.38
N SER A 14 0.15 -0.08 4.08
CA SER A 14 -1.11 -0.23 4.83
C SER A 14 -2.12 -0.95 3.97
N LEU A 15 -2.66 -2.06 4.48
CA LEU A 15 -3.67 -2.88 3.83
C LEU A 15 -4.86 -3.00 4.77
N GLY A 16 -6.05 -3.19 4.25
CA GLY A 16 -7.27 -3.36 5.04
C GLY A 16 -8.50 -2.86 4.29
N ASP A 17 -8.31 -1.91 3.40
CA ASP A 17 -9.38 -1.29 2.63
C ASP A 17 -9.52 -1.90 1.24
N SER A 18 -10.63 -1.57 0.59
CA SER A 18 -10.95 -2.04 -0.75
C SER A 18 -11.64 -0.95 -1.58
N HIS A 19 -11.57 -1.12 -2.88
CA HIS A 19 -12.43 -0.46 -3.83
C HIS A 19 -13.13 -1.52 -4.68
N ARG A 20 -14.43 -1.68 -4.49
CA ARG A 20 -15.21 -2.78 -5.10
C ARG A 20 -14.57 -4.13 -4.72
N GLN A 21 -13.98 -4.86 -5.68
CA GLN A 21 -13.32 -6.16 -5.42
C GLN A 21 -11.78 -6.05 -5.38
N PHE A 22 -11.23 -4.85 -5.50
CA PHE A 22 -9.80 -4.63 -5.56
C PHE A 22 -9.28 -4.15 -4.22
N ARG A 23 -8.08 -4.60 -3.84
CA ARG A 23 -7.41 -4.10 -2.64
C ARG A 23 -7.00 -2.65 -2.82
N VAL A 24 -7.15 -1.90 -1.75
CA VAL A 24 -6.50 -0.60 -1.59
C VAL A 24 -5.22 -0.80 -0.79
N MET A 25 -4.15 -0.19 -1.23
CA MET A 25 -2.85 -0.19 -0.58
C MET A 25 -2.41 1.24 -0.33
N GLY A 26 -2.30 1.61 0.94
CA GLY A 26 -1.66 2.84 1.36
C GLY A 26 -0.15 2.68 1.35
N THR A 27 0.57 3.62 0.71
CA THR A 27 2.04 3.62 0.66
C THR A 27 2.58 5.03 0.45
N THR A 28 3.86 5.16 0.19
CA THR A 28 4.52 6.43 -0.15
C THR A 28 4.97 6.44 -1.62
N PRO A 29 5.25 7.62 -2.22
CA PRO A 29 5.81 7.69 -3.57
C PRO A 29 7.08 6.85 -3.78
N ALA A 30 7.87 6.62 -2.72
CA ALA A 30 9.05 5.76 -2.76
C ALA A 30 8.74 4.32 -3.17
N PHE A 31 7.49 3.86 -3.04
CA PHE A 31 7.06 2.55 -3.56
C PHE A 31 7.33 2.42 -5.06
N PHE A 32 7.02 3.45 -5.83
CA PHE A 32 7.19 3.43 -7.29
C PHE A 32 8.68 3.38 -7.69
N ASP A 33 9.56 3.93 -6.87
CA ASP A 33 11.00 3.91 -7.11
C ASP A 33 11.64 2.58 -6.73
N HIS A 34 11.22 2.00 -5.60
CA HIS A 34 11.87 0.83 -5.01
C HIS A 34 11.24 -0.51 -5.38
N TYR A 35 9.93 -0.55 -5.71
CA TYR A 35 9.31 -1.79 -6.14
C TYR A 35 9.84 -2.22 -7.50
N LYS A 36 10.43 -3.43 -7.52
CA LYS A 36 10.96 -4.04 -8.75
C LYS A 36 10.31 -5.40 -8.95
N TYR A 37 10.01 -5.73 -10.20
CA TYR A 37 9.41 -7.00 -10.57
C TYR A 37 10.19 -7.65 -11.72
N ARG A 38 9.98 -8.97 -11.93
CA ARG A 38 10.76 -9.75 -12.88
C ARG A 38 12.27 -9.48 -12.73
N SER A 39 13.03 -9.37 -13.77
CA SER A 39 14.47 -9.12 -13.71
C SER A 39 14.85 -7.66 -13.37
N GLY A 40 14.19 -7.07 -12.35
CA GLY A 40 14.51 -5.72 -11.86
C GLY A 40 13.79 -4.58 -12.60
N LYS A 41 12.69 -4.85 -13.31
CA LYS A 41 11.89 -3.82 -13.97
C LYS A 41 11.21 -2.91 -12.94
N SER A 42 11.24 -1.62 -13.20
CA SER A 42 10.49 -0.61 -12.44
C SER A 42 9.03 -0.57 -12.89
N LEU A 43 8.16 -0.10 -12.00
CA LEU A 43 6.80 0.29 -12.39
C LEU A 43 6.87 1.44 -13.40
N ALA A 44 6.02 1.38 -14.42
CA ALA A 44 5.85 2.43 -15.41
C ALA A 44 4.39 2.89 -15.44
N MET A 45 4.18 4.17 -15.67
CA MET A 45 2.86 4.73 -15.87
C MET A 45 2.43 4.53 -17.31
N ARG A 46 1.23 3.99 -17.53
CA ARG A 46 0.57 3.99 -18.82
C ARG A 46 -0.02 5.35 -19.14
N ASP A 47 -0.70 5.93 -18.14
CA ASP A 47 -1.36 7.24 -18.21
C ASP A 47 -1.24 7.98 -16.89
N GLY A 48 -1.24 9.31 -16.89
CA GLY A 48 -1.23 10.15 -15.70
C GLY A 48 0.10 10.19 -14.98
N ALA A 49 0.04 10.34 -13.66
CA ALA A 49 1.20 10.50 -12.79
C ALA A 49 1.04 9.72 -11.48
N ILE A 50 2.16 9.58 -10.73
CA ILE A 50 2.14 9.03 -9.37
C ILE A 50 1.41 9.98 -8.41
N ILE A 51 1.15 9.49 -7.19
CA ILE A 51 0.49 10.23 -6.12
C ILE A 51 1.20 11.56 -5.86
N SER A 52 0.45 12.66 -5.90
CA SER A 52 0.91 14.03 -5.60
C SER A 52 -0.03 14.78 -4.66
N ASP A 53 -1.33 14.47 -4.67
CA ASP A 53 -2.33 15.00 -3.75
C ASP A 53 -2.79 13.91 -2.77
N LEU A 54 -3.32 14.32 -1.60
CA LEU A 54 -3.81 13.40 -0.57
C LEU A 54 -4.84 12.40 -1.10
N PHE A 55 -5.72 12.83 -2.00
CA PHE A 55 -6.80 12.02 -2.56
C PHE A 55 -6.50 11.49 -3.97
N ASP A 56 -5.24 11.47 -4.36
CA ASP A 56 -4.83 10.80 -5.59
C ASP A 56 -4.82 9.28 -5.41
N ALA A 57 -5.28 8.57 -6.44
CA ALA A 57 -5.22 7.12 -6.51
C ALA A 57 -4.55 6.68 -7.82
N VAL A 58 -3.47 5.92 -7.71
CA VAL A 58 -2.85 5.22 -8.84
C VAL A 58 -3.44 3.81 -8.91
N ILE A 59 -3.89 3.39 -10.07
CA ILE A 59 -4.52 2.08 -10.24
C ILE A 59 -3.70 1.15 -11.13
N GLY A 60 -3.73 -0.15 -10.80
CA GLY A 60 -3.13 -1.18 -11.63
C GLY A 60 -3.89 -1.41 -12.94
N ALA A 61 -3.22 -2.00 -13.92
CA ALA A 61 -3.77 -2.19 -15.27
C ALA A 61 -5.09 -2.99 -15.29
N ASP A 62 -5.20 -4.02 -14.45
CA ASP A 62 -6.43 -4.84 -14.38
C ASP A 62 -7.59 -4.11 -13.71
N VAL A 63 -7.31 -3.24 -12.72
CA VAL A 63 -8.32 -2.38 -12.12
C VAL A 63 -8.91 -1.46 -13.19
N ALA A 64 -8.04 -0.75 -13.93
CA ALA A 64 -8.46 0.16 -15.00
C ALA A 64 -9.30 -0.55 -16.07
N THR A 65 -8.84 -1.70 -16.54
CA THR A 65 -9.51 -2.47 -17.59
C THR A 65 -10.85 -3.04 -17.10
N THR A 66 -10.89 -3.62 -15.90
CA THR A 66 -12.10 -4.28 -15.37
C THR A 66 -13.20 -3.29 -15.04
N LEU A 67 -12.84 -2.12 -14.51
CA LEU A 67 -13.80 -1.11 -14.09
C LEU A 67 -14.04 -0.02 -15.13
N GLY A 68 -13.27 -0.01 -16.24
CA GLY A 68 -13.38 0.98 -17.31
C GLY A 68 -12.90 2.37 -16.91
N TYR A 69 -11.94 2.46 -15.98
CA TYR A 69 -11.49 3.74 -15.43
C TYR A 69 -10.48 4.46 -16.31
N ASN A 70 -10.63 5.78 -16.32
CA ASN A 70 -9.73 6.75 -16.91
C ASN A 70 -9.18 7.72 -15.87
N ILE A 71 -8.19 8.52 -16.26
CA ILE A 71 -7.67 9.60 -15.39
C ILE A 71 -8.79 10.57 -15.05
N GLY A 72 -8.90 10.92 -13.76
CA GLY A 72 -9.92 11.82 -13.22
C GLY A 72 -11.18 11.13 -12.71
N ASP A 73 -11.40 9.86 -13.03
CA ASP A 73 -12.58 9.12 -12.54
C ASP A 73 -12.58 8.99 -11.02
N PRO A 74 -13.76 9.10 -10.38
CA PRO A 74 -13.88 9.04 -8.93
C PRO A 74 -13.68 7.62 -8.40
N ILE A 75 -13.03 7.50 -7.26
CA ILE A 75 -12.84 6.26 -6.51
C ILE A 75 -13.47 6.40 -5.13
N VAL A 76 -14.25 5.41 -4.72
CA VAL A 76 -14.79 5.32 -3.36
C VAL A 76 -14.11 4.16 -2.64
N ILE A 77 -13.45 4.45 -1.53
CA ILE A 77 -12.79 3.45 -0.70
C ILE A 77 -13.77 2.92 0.34
N ALA A 78 -13.73 1.63 0.61
CA ALA A 78 -14.56 0.96 1.62
C ALA A 78 -13.67 0.11 2.55
N HIS A 79 -14.13 -0.10 3.78
CA HIS A 79 -13.45 -0.96 4.74
C HIS A 79 -13.57 -2.43 4.34
N GLY A 80 -12.43 -3.13 4.23
CA GLY A 80 -12.39 -4.55 3.95
C GLY A 80 -12.97 -4.94 2.59
N LEU A 81 -12.84 -6.21 2.21
CA LEU A 81 -13.29 -6.72 0.91
C LEU A 81 -14.79 -7.00 0.84
N ALA A 82 -15.48 -7.10 1.98
CA ALA A 82 -16.89 -7.43 2.09
C ALA A 82 -17.73 -6.37 2.84
N SER A 83 -17.16 -5.18 3.08
CA SER A 83 -17.85 -4.13 3.81
C SER A 83 -18.74 -3.30 2.89
N PHE A 84 -19.93 -2.96 3.42
CA PHE A 84 -20.84 -2.00 2.78
C PHE A 84 -20.60 -0.54 3.26
N ILE A 85 -19.58 -0.33 4.07
CA ILE A 85 -19.24 0.99 4.61
C ILE A 85 -18.29 1.66 3.63
N GLU A 86 -18.82 2.63 2.89
CA GLU A 86 -18.12 3.38 1.85
C GLU A 86 -17.81 4.80 2.33
N HIS A 87 -16.58 5.28 2.09
CA HIS A 87 -16.15 6.64 2.36
C HIS A 87 -16.47 7.57 1.17
N LYS A 88 -17.78 7.84 0.95
CA LYS A 88 -18.24 8.65 -0.19
C LYS A 88 -17.90 10.14 -0.06
N ASP A 89 -17.59 10.58 1.15
CA ASP A 89 -17.33 11.99 1.46
C ASP A 89 -15.90 12.41 1.07
N GLN A 90 -15.02 11.46 0.70
CA GLN A 90 -13.65 11.73 0.34
C GLN A 90 -13.48 11.72 -1.18
N PRO A 91 -12.93 12.81 -1.79
CA PRO A 91 -12.91 13.01 -3.23
C PRO A 91 -11.72 12.32 -3.92
N PHE A 92 -11.53 11.01 -3.70
CA PHE A 92 -10.49 10.26 -4.40
C PHE A 92 -10.76 10.23 -5.89
N ARG A 93 -9.68 10.36 -6.66
CA ARG A 93 -9.72 10.28 -8.14
C ARG A 93 -8.52 9.50 -8.67
N VAL A 94 -8.70 8.90 -9.82
CA VAL A 94 -7.60 8.27 -10.57
C VAL A 94 -6.62 9.35 -11.04
N SER A 95 -5.42 9.38 -10.46
CA SER A 95 -4.33 10.27 -10.87
C SER A 95 -3.37 9.59 -11.85
N GLY A 96 -3.30 8.26 -11.81
CA GLY A 96 -2.41 7.48 -12.67
C GLY A 96 -2.88 6.05 -12.88
N ILE A 97 -2.47 5.49 -14.01
CA ILE A 97 -2.72 4.09 -14.39
C ILE A 97 -1.39 3.45 -14.74
N LEU A 98 -1.07 2.34 -14.08
CA LEU A 98 0.16 1.60 -14.30
C LEU A 98 0.10 0.76 -15.58
N GLU A 99 1.25 0.54 -16.21
CA GLU A 99 1.42 -0.51 -17.20
C GLU A 99 1.24 -1.89 -16.59
N LYS A 100 0.85 -2.86 -17.43
CA LYS A 100 0.68 -4.25 -17.03
C LYS A 100 2.01 -4.87 -16.58
N THR A 101 2.04 -5.39 -15.35
CA THR A 101 3.24 -5.99 -14.75
C THR A 101 3.21 -7.52 -14.72
N GLY A 102 2.04 -8.14 -14.65
CA GLY A 102 1.85 -9.56 -14.37
C GLY A 102 2.06 -9.89 -12.89
N THR A 103 1.92 -8.91 -12.00
CA THR A 103 2.04 -9.06 -10.54
C THR A 103 0.73 -8.62 -9.84
N PRO A 104 0.57 -8.88 -8.54
CA PRO A 104 -0.59 -8.40 -7.78
C PRO A 104 -0.83 -6.89 -7.86
N VAL A 105 0.19 -6.09 -8.19
CA VAL A 105 0.06 -4.63 -8.39
C VAL A 105 -0.97 -4.31 -9.48
N ASP A 106 -1.11 -5.14 -10.50
CA ASP A 106 -2.11 -4.94 -11.56
C ASP A 106 -3.55 -4.90 -11.04
N ARG A 107 -3.80 -5.51 -9.87
CA ARG A 107 -5.12 -5.61 -9.23
C ARG A 107 -5.22 -4.77 -7.96
N THR A 108 -4.39 -3.72 -7.83
CA THR A 108 -4.30 -2.89 -6.64
C THR A 108 -4.65 -1.44 -6.97
N VAL A 109 -5.40 -0.79 -6.08
CA VAL A 109 -5.58 0.65 -6.02
C VAL A 109 -4.57 1.18 -5.00
N ILE A 110 -3.70 2.10 -5.41
CA ILE A 110 -2.60 2.61 -4.59
C ILE A 110 -2.91 4.06 -4.22
N VAL A 111 -2.91 4.35 -2.92
CA VAL A 111 -3.10 5.69 -2.36
C VAL A 111 -1.96 6.02 -1.40
N SER A 112 -1.89 7.25 -0.90
CA SER A 112 -0.92 7.60 0.14
C SER A 112 -1.28 6.94 1.48
N VAL A 113 -0.29 6.66 2.36
CA VAL A 113 -0.59 6.20 3.73
C VAL A 113 -1.36 7.26 4.50
N GLN A 114 -1.11 8.54 4.24
CA GLN A 114 -1.87 9.65 4.80
C GLN A 114 -3.34 9.63 4.37
N ALA A 115 -3.63 9.18 3.15
CA ALA A 115 -5.00 9.02 2.68
C ALA A 115 -5.77 7.95 3.47
N ILE A 116 -5.07 6.88 3.90
CA ILE A 116 -5.68 5.86 4.78
C ILE A 116 -6.05 6.47 6.14
N GLU A 117 -5.21 7.32 6.73
CA GLU A 117 -5.59 8.05 7.95
C GLU A 117 -6.73 9.04 7.70
N ALA A 118 -6.71 9.73 6.54
CA ALA A 118 -7.73 10.70 6.16
C ALA A 118 -9.15 10.12 6.14
N ILE A 119 -9.33 8.92 5.60
CA ILE A 119 -10.65 8.25 5.57
C ILE A 119 -11.15 7.85 6.96
N HIS A 120 -10.27 7.78 7.96
CA HIS A 120 -10.60 7.41 9.33
C HIS A 120 -10.76 8.59 10.30
N VAL A 121 -10.53 9.83 9.87
CA VAL A 121 -10.61 11.03 10.73
C VAL A 121 -11.95 11.10 11.47
N ASP A 122 -13.05 10.84 10.79
CA ASP A 122 -14.41 10.91 11.34
C ASP A 122 -14.89 9.58 11.98
N TRP A 123 -14.02 8.55 11.99
CA TRP A 123 -14.35 7.19 12.43
C TRP A 123 -13.72 6.77 13.76
N LYS A 124 -13.23 7.72 14.56
CA LYS A 124 -12.51 7.47 15.83
C LYS A 124 -13.25 6.58 16.85
N THR A 125 -14.55 6.43 16.69
CA THR A 125 -15.41 5.58 17.56
C THR A 125 -15.96 4.36 16.82
N GLY A 126 -15.47 4.05 15.61
CA GLY A 126 -15.96 2.93 14.80
C GLY A 126 -17.28 3.20 14.09
N VAL A 127 -17.88 4.39 14.26
CA VAL A 127 -19.12 4.81 13.60
C VAL A 127 -18.96 6.25 13.14
N GLN A 128 -19.28 6.51 11.87
CA GLN A 128 -19.37 7.88 11.37
C GLN A 128 -20.59 8.58 11.98
N ARG A 129 -20.41 9.79 12.50
CA ARG A 129 -21.53 10.60 12.97
C ARG A 129 -22.24 11.22 11.77
N PRO A 130 -23.54 10.95 11.54
CA PRO A 130 -24.28 11.52 10.44
C PRO A 130 -24.24 13.06 10.46
N GLY A 131 -23.91 13.66 9.32
CA GLY A 131 -23.87 15.12 9.15
C GLY A 131 -22.62 15.82 9.73
N GLN A 132 -21.59 15.09 10.15
CA GLN A 132 -20.35 15.64 10.70
C GLN A 132 -19.12 15.21 9.88
N ALA A 133 -19.27 15.04 8.56
CA ALA A 133 -18.13 14.76 7.70
C ALA A 133 -17.19 15.97 7.66
N THR A 134 -15.91 15.74 7.98
CA THR A 134 -14.88 16.79 7.89
C THR A 134 -14.62 17.12 6.42
N PRO A 135 -14.70 18.39 6.01
CA PRO A 135 -14.44 18.77 4.61
C PRO A 135 -13.04 18.39 4.16
N ALA A 136 -12.90 18.00 2.89
CA ALA A 136 -11.63 17.50 2.31
C ALA A 136 -10.50 18.55 2.35
N ASP A 137 -10.83 19.83 2.24
CA ASP A 137 -9.87 20.94 2.36
C ASP A 137 -9.32 21.10 3.78
N VAL A 138 -10.15 20.82 4.79
CA VAL A 138 -9.73 20.79 6.20
C VAL A 138 -8.85 19.58 6.45
N ILE A 139 -9.22 18.39 5.95
CA ILE A 139 -8.43 17.16 6.08
C ILE A 139 -7.03 17.32 5.46
N ARG A 140 -6.90 17.99 4.31
CA ARG A 140 -5.60 18.27 3.69
C ARG A 140 -4.66 19.12 4.55
N GLN A 141 -5.20 19.86 5.51
CA GLN A 141 -4.39 20.70 6.42
C GLN A 141 -4.06 19.99 7.74
N MET A 142 -4.60 18.79 7.95
CA MET A 142 -4.32 18.01 9.15
C MET A 142 -2.96 17.31 9.05
N GLU A 143 -2.33 17.11 10.20
CA GLU A 143 -1.19 16.22 10.35
C GLU A 143 -1.71 14.77 10.38
N LEU A 144 -1.52 14.04 9.28
CA LEU A 144 -2.02 12.69 9.06
C LEU A 144 -0.86 11.68 9.16
N GLU A 145 -0.27 11.59 10.35
CA GLU A 145 0.75 10.57 10.60
C GLU A 145 0.11 9.19 10.77
N PRO A 146 0.57 8.18 10.02
CA PRO A 146 0.09 6.81 10.16
C PRO A 146 0.32 6.28 11.57
N GLN A 147 -0.75 5.88 12.26
CA GLN A 147 -0.67 5.31 13.60
C GLN A 147 -0.21 3.85 13.59
N ALA A 148 -0.49 3.14 12.49
CA ALA A 148 -0.08 1.76 12.27
C ALA A 148 0.08 1.48 10.78
N ILE A 149 0.94 0.52 10.46
CA ILE A 149 1.11 -0.03 9.12
C ILE A 149 1.01 -1.56 9.17
N THR A 150 0.54 -2.16 8.09
CA THR A 150 0.40 -3.62 7.99
C THR A 150 1.75 -4.29 7.74
N ALA A 151 2.59 -3.66 6.93
CA ALA A 151 3.91 -4.16 6.55
C ALA A 151 4.83 -3.02 6.12
N ALA A 152 6.11 -3.32 5.93
CA ALA A 152 7.05 -2.42 5.27
C ALA A 152 7.97 -3.21 4.33
N LEU A 153 8.30 -2.62 3.19
CA LEU A 153 9.44 -3.06 2.40
C LEU A 153 10.68 -2.37 2.95
N VAL A 154 11.74 -3.14 3.17
CA VAL A 154 13.00 -2.63 3.74
C VAL A 154 14.14 -2.94 2.78
N GLY A 155 14.80 -1.89 2.30
CA GLY A 155 16.03 -2.01 1.54
C GLY A 155 17.24 -1.99 2.47
N VAL A 156 18.23 -2.82 2.18
CA VAL A 156 19.48 -2.92 2.94
C VAL A 156 20.66 -2.44 2.11
N LYS A 157 21.56 -1.69 2.72
CA LYS A 157 22.79 -1.20 2.07
C LYS A 157 23.75 -2.31 1.65
N SER A 158 23.67 -3.45 2.31
CA SER A 158 24.52 -4.61 2.02
C SER A 158 23.78 -5.92 2.19
N ARG A 159 23.83 -6.78 1.18
CA ARG A 159 23.23 -8.13 1.23
C ARG A 159 23.83 -9.01 2.33
N LEU A 160 25.07 -8.77 2.73
CA LEU A 160 25.74 -9.52 3.79
C LEU A 160 25.11 -9.29 5.17
N ARG A 161 24.41 -8.17 5.37
CA ARG A 161 23.80 -7.80 6.67
C ARG A 161 22.32 -8.21 6.78
N VAL A 162 21.73 -8.75 5.72
CA VAL A 162 20.28 -9.03 5.67
C VAL A 162 19.83 -10.01 6.75
N PHE A 163 20.59 -11.09 6.97
CA PHE A 163 20.24 -12.09 8.00
C PHE A 163 20.38 -11.57 9.43
N GLY A 164 21.39 -10.72 9.67
CA GLY A 164 21.55 -10.05 10.97
C GLY A 164 20.39 -9.09 11.26
N LEU A 165 19.98 -8.32 10.26
CA LEU A 165 18.83 -7.42 10.36
C LEU A 165 17.53 -8.22 10.59
N GLN A 166 17.30 -9.28 9.80
CA GLN A 166 16.15 -10.17 9.95
C GLN A 166 16.04 -10.71 11.38
N ARG A 167 17.13 -11.31 11.90
CA ARG A 167 17.16 -11.84 13.27
C ARG A 167 16.81 -10.75 14.28
N SER A 168 17.43 -9.58 14.18
CA SER A 168 17.21 -8.50 15.15
C SER A 168 15.80 -7.91 15.09
N ILE A 169 15.11 -8.01 13.97
CA ILE A 169 13.68 -7.65 13.86
C ILE A 169 12.82 -8.74 14.49
N ASN A 170 13.09 -10.02 14.21
CA ASN A 170 12.32 -11.13 14.75
C ASN A 170 12.50 -11.31 16.26
N GLU A 171 13.63 -10.87 16.80
CA GLU A 171 13.92 -10.88 18.26
C GLU A 171 13.44 -9.58 18.97
N TYR A 172 12.79 -8.65 18.26
CA TYR A 172 12.30 -7.41 18.84
C TYR A 172 11.11 -7.67 19.76
N THR A 173 11.25 -7.32 21.04
CA THR A 173 10.30 -7.72 22.09
C THR A 173 9.19 -6.70 22.37
N GLN A 174 9.32 -5.47 21.89
CA GLN A 174 8.34 -4.40 22.15
C GLN A 174 7.12 -4.47 21.24
N GLU A 175 7.27 -5.10 20.06
CA GLU A 175 6.19 -5.29 19.08
C GLU A 175 6.36 -6.66 18.41
N PRO A 176 5.27 -7.37 18.07
CA PRO A 176 5.33 -8.64 17.36
C PRO A 176 5.66 -8.44 15.88
N LEU A 177 6.92 -8.26 15.56
CA LEU A 177 7.42 -8.07 14.20
C LEU A 177 7.92 -9.38 13.60
N LEU A 178 7.70 -9.56 12.29
CA LEU A 178 8.23 -10.68 11.52
C LEU A 178 8.91 -10.16 10.24
N ALA A 179 10.22 -10.32 10.16
CA ALA A 179 10.97 -10.03 8.94
C ALA A 179 11.05 -11.27 8.04
N ILE A 180 10.58 -11.15 6.83
CA ILE A 180 10.57 -12.19 5.81
C ILE A 180 11.55 -11.83 4.70
N LEU A 181 12.32 -12.81 4.24
CA LEU A 181 13.12 -12.73 3.02
C LEU A 181 12.33 -13.41 1.88
N PRO A 182 11.71 -12.65 0.96
CA PRO A 182 10.78 -13.22 -0.02
C PRO A 182 11.39 -14.35 -0.85
N GLY A 183 12.66 -14.24 -1.25
CA GLY A 183 13.35 -15.27 -2.03
C GLY A 183 13.52 -16.58 -1.26
N VAL A 184 13.79 -16.51 0.04
CA VAL A 184 13.93 -17.70 0.91
C VAL A 184 12.55 -18.33 1.13
N ALA A 185 11.55 -17.53 1.48
CA ALA A 185 10.19 -18.01 1.70
C ALA A 185 9.59 -18.70 0.46
N LEU A 186 9.84 -18.15 -0.74
CA LEU A 186 9.41 -18.78 -1.99
C LEU A 186 10.14 -20.09 -2.25
N GLN A 187 11.44 -20.17 -1.94
CA GLN A 187 12.20 -21.41 -2.09
C GLN A 187 11.68 -22.51 -1.15
N GLU A 188 11.39 -22.17 0.10
CA GLU A 188 10.80 -23.10 1.07
C GLU A 188 9.42 -23.59 0.59
N LEU A 189 8.57 -22.68 0.07
CA LEU A 189 7.29 -23.05 -0.51
C LEU A 189 7.43 -24.05 -1.66
N TRP A 190 8.38 -23.82 -2.59
CA TRP A 190 8.63 -24.73 -3.70
C TRP A 190 9.14 -26.08 -3.26
N GLN A 191 9.93 -26.15 -2.19
CA GLN A 191 10.35 -27.44 -1.61
C GLN A 191 9.16 -28.24 -1.09
N ILE A 192 8.19 -27.59 -0.43
CA ILE A 192 6.97 -28.24 0.07
C ILE A 192 6.12 -28.77 -1.10
N VAL A 193 5.93 -27.97 -2.14
CA VAL A 193 5.16 -28.37 -3.33
C VAL A 193 5.85 -29.49 -4.09
N GLY A 194 7.18 -29.44 -4.25
CA GLY A 194 7.95 -30.47 -4.95
C GLY A 194 8.04 -31.83 -4.22
N ILE A 195 7.73 -31.87 -2.92
CA ILE A 195 7.63 -33.14 -2.15
C ILE A 195 6.23 -33.78 -2.38
N ALA A 196 5.25 -33.02 -2.86
CA ALA A 196 3.88 -33.52 -3.09
C ALA A 196 3.67 -34.13 -4.49
N GLU A 197 4.67 -34.12 -5.37
CA GLU A 197 4.74 -34.83 -6.66
C GLU A 197 5.48 -36.18 -6.51
#